data_69648d4e7c3a5a66e86e0ac33f813510
#
_entry.id   69648d4e7c3a5a66e86e0ac33f813510
#
_cell.length_a   1.000
_cell.length_b   1.000
_cell.length_c   1.000
_cell.angle_alpha   90.00
_cell.angle_beta   90.00
_cell.angle_gamma   90.00
#
_symmetry.space_group_name_H-M   'P 1'
#
loop_
_entity.id
_entity.type
_entity.pdbx_description
1 polymer ?
#
loop_
_entity_poly.entity_id
_entity_poly.type
_entity_poly.pdbx_seq_one_letter_code
_entity_poly.pdbx_strand_id
1 'polypeptide(L)'
;LNAPDMYMEKLIVGPGAKGAIDLSLPLDANLRNIAAALGKALSELTVTILAKPRHDATIAYLQALGVRVFAIPDGDVAASILTCMPDSEVDVLYGIGGAPEGVVSAAVIRALDGDMQARLLPRHEVKGDSDENLRIGADELARCAAMGIEANKVLALNEMARSDNVVFSATGITKGDLL
;
A
#
# COMPACT_ATOMS: atom_id res chain seq x y z
N LEU A 1 2.87 -13.87 -5.15
CA LEU A 1 2.45 -13.25 -6.40
C LEU A 1 3.67 -12.94 -7.27
N ASN A 2 3.65 -13.28 -8.52
CA ASN A 2 4.61 -12.77 -9.50
C ASN A 2 3.94 -11.56 -10.16
N ALA A 3 4.20 -10.35 -9.65
CA ALA A 3 3.53 -9.15 -10.15
C ALA A 3 4.17 -8.66 -11.46
N PRO A 4 3.37 -8.30 -12.48
CA PRO A 4 3.88 -7.58 -13.63
C PRO A 4 4.33 -6.17 -13.21
N ASP A 5 5.22 -5.56 -14.01
CA ASP A 5 5.61 -4.17 -13.82
C ASP A 5 4.44 -3.25 -14.21
N MET A 6 3.68 -2.85 -13.21
CA MET A 6 2.51 -1.97 -13.31
C MET A 6 2.22 -1.30 -11.98
N TYR A 7 1.19 -0.46 -11.92
CA TYR A 7 0.77 0.16 -10.66
C TYR A 7 0.01 -0.80 -9.75
N MET A 8 0.12 -0.55 -8.45
CA MET A 8 -0.60 -1.24 -7.40
C MET A 8 -1.06 -0.24 -6.34
N GLU A 9 -2.36 -0.20 -6.08
CA GLU A 9 -2.91 0.45 -4.88
C GLU A 9 -2.69 -0.48 -3.70
N LYS A 10 -2.31 0.11 -2.55
CA LYS A 10 -1.92 -0.62 -1.33
C LYS A 10 -2.53 0.03 -0.11
N LEU A 11 -3.04 -0.79 0.79
CA LEU A 11 -3.45 -0.42 2.14
C LEU A 11 -2.78 -1.40 3.12
N ILE A 12 -1.94 -0.87 4.02
CA ILE A 12 -1.07 -1.66 4.89
C ILE A 12 -1.19 -1.16 6.32
N VAL A 13 -1.29 -2.11 7.25
CA VAL A 13 -1.35 -1.85 8.70
C VAL A 13 -0.49 -2.85 9.46
N GLY A 14 -0.07 -2.46 10.65
CA GLY A 14 0.62 -3.34 11.58
C GLY A 14 -0.30 -4.35 12.28
N PRO A 15 0.28 -5.20 13.16
CA PRO A 15 -0.45 -6.27 13.87
C PRO A 15 -1.65 -5.77 14.66
N GLY A 16 -1.57 -4.58 15.26
CA GLY A 16 -2.64 -3.99 16.09
C GLY A 16 -3.93 -3.69 15.32
N ALA A 17 -3.87 -3.54 14.01
CA ALA A 17 -5.03 -3.29 13.15
C ALA A 17 -5.27 -4.42 12.13
N LYS A 18 -4.67 -5.59 12.35
CA LYS A 18 -4.87 -6.77 11.50
C LYS A 18 -6.34 -7.15 11.41
N GLY A 19 -6.83 -7.35 10.18
CA GLY A 19 -8.23 -7.66 9.90
C GLY A 19 -9.18 -6.46 9.93
N ALA A 20 -8.69 -5.23 10.16
CA ALA A 20 -9.52 -4.02 10.19
C ALA A 20 -9.63 -3.34 8.81
N ILE A 21 -8.97 -3.85 7.80
CA ILE A 21 -8.90 -3.23 6.46
C ILE A 21 -9.77 -3.98 5.44
N ASP A 22 -10.41 -3.21 4.58
CA ASP A 22 -11.13 -3.69 3.40
C ASP A 22 -10.99 -2.65 2.27
N LEU A 23 -10.11 -2.93 1.30
CA LEU A 23 -9.82 -2.01 0.20
C LEU A 23 -11.01 -1.82 -0.77
N SER A 24 -12.06 -2.60 -0.63
CA SER A 24 -13.33 -2.38 -1.35
C SER A 24 -14.18 -1.27 -0.75
N LEU A 25 -13.93 -0.89 0.51
CA LEU A 25 -14.59 0.22 1.19
C LEU A 25 -13.89 1.57 0.89
N PRO A 26 -14.60 2.68 1.05
CA PRO A 26 -14.00 4.01 1.01
C PRO A 26 -12.85 4.17 2.02
N LEU A 27 -11.87 5.02 1.69
CA LEU A 27 -10.68 5.21 2.52
C LEU A 27 -11.02 5.68 3.94
N ASP A 28 -11.97 6.60 4.10
CA ASP A 28 -12.39 7.09 5.44
C ASP A 28 -13.02 5.98 6.30
N ALA A 29 -13.77 5.05 5.70
CA ALA A 29 -14.31 3.89 6.41
C ALA A 29 -13.17 2.99 6.92
N ASN A 30 -12.17 2.72 6.08
CA ASN A 30 -10.97 1.99 6.49
C ASN A 30 -10.24 2.68 7.65
N LEU A 31 -10.02 4.00 7.55
CA LEU A 31 -9.32 4.74 8.60
C LEU A 31 -10.08 4.72 9.93
N ARG A 32 -11.41 4.79 9.90
CA ARG A 32 -12.23 4.66 11.12
C ARG A 32 -12.13 3.25 11.73
N ASN A 33 -12.15 2.21 10.89
CA ASN A 33 -11.98 0.83 11.36
C ASN A 33 -10.60 0.61 11.98
N ILE A 34 -9.55 1.13 11.34
CA ILE A 34 -8.17 1.06 11.84
C ILE A 34 -8.03 1.82 13.16
N ALA A 35 -8.55 3.05 13.24
CA ALA A 35 -8.52 3.85 14.46
C ALA A 35 -9.23 3.14 15.62
N ALA A 36 -10.40 2.55 15.36
CA ALA A 36 -11.14 1.76 16.35
C ALA A 36 -10.34 0.53 16.81
N ALA A 37 -9.71 -0.20 15.90
CA ALA A 37 -8.87 -1.36 16.24
C ALA A 37 -7.66 -0.99 17.10
N LEU A 38 -7.06 0.19 16.84
CA LEU A 38 -5.91 0.70 17.58
C LEU A 38 -6.30 1.44 18.88
N GLY A 39 -7.59 1.67 19.14
CA GLY A 39 -8.07 2.45 20.27
C GLY A 39 -7.67 3.94 20.19
N LYS A 40 -7.50 4.47 18.99
CA LYS A 40 -7.10 5.86 18.70
C LYS A 40 -8.28 6.69 18.22
N ALA A 41 -8.26 7.99 18.50
CA ALA A 41 -9.08 8.93 17.75
C ALA A 41 -8.56 9.05 16.30
N LEU A 42 -9.43 9.42 15.37
CA LEU A 42 -9.04 9.59 13.96
C LEU A 42 -7.90 10.63 13.80
N SER A 43 -7.91 11.68 14.62
CA SER A 43 -6.88 12.73 14.65
C SER A 43 -5.51 12.27 15.19
N GLU A 44 -5.45 11.11 15.82
CA GLU A 44 -4.22 10.51 16.33
C GLU A 44 -3.62 9.50 15.35
N LEU A 45 -4.39 9.14 14.30
CA LEU A 45 -3.95 8.19 13.27
C LEU A 45 -2.94 8.86 12.36
N THR A 46 -1.81 8.21 12.12
CA THR A 46 -0.77 8.66 11.18
C THR A 46 -0.79 7.80 9.91
N VAL A 47 -1.08 8.44 8.80
CA VAL A 47 -1.10 7.82 7.46
C VAL A 47 0.12 8.26 6.68
N THR A 48 0.95 7.31 6.28
CA THR A 48 2.06 7.55 5.35
C THR A 48 1.61 7.32 3.92
N ILE A 49 1.99 8.23 3.03
CA ILE A 49 1.66 8.21 1.61
C ILE A 49 2.81 8.78 0.78
N LEU A 50 2.99 8.31 -0.45
CA LEU A 50 4.00 8.87 -1.35
C LEU A 50 3.60 10.27 -1.82
N ALA A 51 4.51 11.24 -1.69
CA ALA A 51 4.37 12.61 -2.20
C ALA A 51 4.55 12.64 -3.73
N LYS A 52 3.57 12.14 -4.45
CA LYS A 52 3.55 12.12 -5.93
C LYS A 52 2.26 12.81 -6.41
N PRO A 53 2.27 13.49 -7.55
CA PRO A 53 1.08 14.23 -8.06
C PRO A 53 -0.21 13.41 -8.09
N ARG A 54 -0.11 12.11 -8.36
CA ARG A 54 -1.27 11.19 -8.33
C ARG A 54 -1.95 11.08 -6.96
N HIS A 55 -1.28 11.52 -5.89
CA HIS A 55 -1.78 11.47 -4.52
C HIS A 55 -2.22 12.83 -3.95
N ASP A 56 -2.05 13.92 -4.70
CA ASP A 56 -2.35 15.28 -4.18
C ASP A 56 -3.78 15.39 -3.67
N ALA A 57 -4.75 14.88 -4.44
CA ALA A 57 -6.16 14.87 -4.01
C ALA A 57 -6.39 13.99 -2.77
N THR A 58 -5.72 12.84 -2.69
CA THR A 58 -5.81 11.94 -1.54
C THR A 58 -5.19 12.56 -0.30
N ILE A 59 -4.05 13.22 -0.44
CA ILE A 59 -3.39 13.94 0.66
C ILE A 59 -4.31 15.03 1.20
N ALA A 60 -4.88 15.86 0.31
CA ALA A 60 -5.83 16.90 0.71
C ALA A 60 -7.08 16.31 1.42
N TYR A 61 -7.59 15.19 0.92
CA TYR A 61 -8.70 14.48 1.53
C TYR A 61 -8.37 13.97 2.94
N LEU A 62 -7.21 13.32 3.12
CA LEU A 62 -6.72 12.84 4.41
C LEU A 62 -6.57 13.98 5.42
N GLN A 63 -6.00 15.10 4.99
CA GLN A 63 -5.86 16.30 5.82
C GLN A 63 -7.22 16.86 6.25
N ALA A 64 -8.19 16.88 5.33
CA ALA A 64 -9.55 17.32 5.62
C ALA A 64 -10.29 16.38 6.60
N LEU A 65 -9.96 15.09 6.63
CA LEU A 65 -10.44 14.14 7.64
C LEU A 65 -9.82 14.34 9.02
N GLY A 66 -8.75 15.14 9.12
CA GLY A 66 -8.07 15.44 10.38
C GLY A 66 -7.06 14.39 10.83
N VAL A 67 -6.70 13.41 9.98
CA VAL A 67 -5.61 12.46 10.27
C VAL A 67 -4.25 13.13 10.09
N ARG A 68 -3.22 12.61 10.75
CA ARG A 68 -1.84 13.03 10.51
C ARG A 68 -1.35 12.42 9.20
N VAL A 69 -0.89 13.26 8.27
CA VAL A 69 -0.37 12.81 6.98
C VAL A 69 1.14 12.96 6.95
N PHE A 70 1.84 11.86 6.75
CA PHE A 70 3.28 11.82 6.54
C PHE A 70 3.57 11.50 5.07
N ALA A 71 3.74 12.56 4.27
CA ALA A 71 4.01 12.45 2.84
C ALA A 71 5.51 12.27 2.60
N ILE A 72 5.91 11.11 2.06
CA ILE A 72 7.30 10.76 1.79
C ILE A 72 7.62 10.82 0.29
N PRO A 73 8.83 11.25 -0.11
CA PRO A 73 9.18 11.35 -1.53
C PRO A 73 9.28 9.98 -2.20
N ASP A 74 9.83 8.98 -1.51
CA ASP A 74 10.06 7.61 -1.96
C ASP A 74 10.19 6.67 -0.76
N GLY A 75 10.29 5.34 -1.00
CA GLY A 75 10.59 4.37 0.04
C GLY A 75 9.36 3.73 0.68
N ASP A 76 8.33 3.43 -0.11
CA ASP A 76 7.10 2.80 0.36
C ASP A 76 7.31 1.41 1.00
N VAL A 77 8.35 0.66 0.60
CA VAL A 77 8.72 -0.60 1.27
C VAL A 77 9.17 -0.33 2.71
N ALA A 78 10.08 0.63 2.90
CA ALA A 78 10.56 1.01 4.24
C ALA A 78 9.39 1.53 5.10
N ALA A 79 8.57 2.41 4.54
CA ALA A 79 7.40 2.95 5.22
C ALA A 79 6.35 1.87 5.56
N SER A 80 6.22 0.80 4.74
CA SER A 80 5.36 -0.33 5.07
C SER A 80 5.83 -1.09 6.31
N ILE A 81 7.14 -1.23 6.49
CA ILE A 81 7.73 -1.88 7.66
C ILE A 81 7.44 -1.07 8.93
N LEU A 82 7.49 0.27 8.84
CA LEU A 82 7.20 1.15 9.97
C LEU A 82 5.80 0.94 10.56
N THR A 83 4.82 0.51 9.78
CA THR A 83 3.48 0.18 10.30
C THR A 83 3.49 -0.97 11.30
N CYS A 84 4.52 -1.82 11.26
CA CYS A 84 4.68 -2.98 12.12
C CYS A 84 5.69 -2.77 13.27
N MET A 85 6.38 -1.64 13.31
CA MET A 85 7.38 -1.37 14.35
C MET A 85 6.70 -0.82 15.62
N PRO A 86 6.99 -1.38 16.80
CA PRO A 86 6.33 -0.97 18.06
C PRO A 86 6.55 0.51 18.42
N ASP A 87 7.73 1.05 18.09
CA ASP A 87 8.11 2.43 18.44
C ASP A 87 7.83 3.43 17.29
N SER A 88 7.16 2.98 16.24
CA SER A 88 6.81 3.83 15.09
C SER A 88 5.55 4.64 15.34
N GLU A 89 5.55 5.88 14.88
CA GLU A 89 4.32 6.70 14.85
C GLU A 89 3.43 6.40 13.63
N VAL A 90 3.90 5.56 12.69
CA VAL A 90 3.17 5.24 11.45
C VAL A 90 2.17 4.12 11.72
N ASP A 91 0.88 4.42 11.57
CA ASP A 91 -0.19 3.43 11.75
C ASP A 91 -0.61 2.77 10.43
N VAL A 92 -0.59 3.53 9.34
CA VAL A 92 -1.11 3.12 8.04
C VAL A 92 -0.17 3.55 6.93
N LEU A 93 0.07 2.68 5.96
CA LEU A 93 0.54 3.08 4.64
C LEU A 93 -0.60 2.94 3.63
N TYR A 94 -0.91 4.01 2.92
CA TYR A 94 -1.86 4.00 1.82
C TYR A 94 -1.26 4.67 0.58
N GLY A 95 -1.53 4.14 -0.59
CA GLY A 95 -1.23 4.80 -1.84
C GLY A 95 -1.00 3.87 -3.01
N ILE A 96 -0.65 4.47 -4.14
CA ILE A 96 -0.39 3.80 -5.41
C ILE A 96 1.11 3.87 -5.70
N GLY A 97 1.74 2.72 -5.87
CA GLY A 97 3.16 2.58 -6.21
C GLY A 97 3.38 1.44 -7.19
N GLY A 98 4.61 0.96 -7.32
CA GLY A 98 4.93 -0.21 -8.16
C GLY A 98 4.39 -1.52 -7.56
N ALA A 99 3.93 -2.42 -8.42
CA ALA A 99 3.48 -3.73 -8.00
C ALA A 99 4.63 -4.63 -7.50
N PRO A 100 5.83 -4.62 -8.09
CA PRO A 100 6.97 -5.37 -7.56
C PRO A 100 7.30 -4.99 -6.11
N GLU A 101 7.36 -3.69 -5.80
CA GLU A 101 7.60 -3.19 -4.44
C GLU A 101 6.46 -3.60 -3.49
N GLY A 102 5.22 -3.63 -3.99
CA GLY A 102 4.05 -4.10 -3.23
C GLY A 102 4.16 -5.57 -2.84
N VAL A 103 4.69 -6.43 -3.71
CA VAL A 103 4.91 -7.86 -3.38
C VAL A 103 6.04 -8.03 -2.36
N VAL A 104 7.09 -7.22 -2.46
CA VAL A 104 8.15 -7.19 -1.43
C VAL A 104 7.57 -6.77 -0.09
N SER A 105 6.78 -5.69 -0.06
CA SER A 105 6.08 -5.24 1.15
C SER A 105 5.19 -6.35 1.72
N ALA A 106 4.40 -7.02 0.87
CA ALA A 106 3.53 -8.11 1.32
C ALA A 106 4.30 -9.25 2.02
N ALA A 107 5.48 -9.61 1.50
CA ALA A 107 6.32 -10.63 2.11
C ALA A 107 6.80 -10.20 3.51
N VAL A 108 7.24 -8.96 3.65
CA VAL A 108 7.72 -8.42 4.94
C VAL A 108 6.57 -8.26 5.93
N ILE A 109 5.44 -7.70 5.50
CA ILE A 109 4.26 -7.50 6.35
C ILE A 109 3.74 -8.83 6.87
N ARG A 110 3.75 -9.89 6.05
CA ARG A 110 3.43 -11.24 6.49
C ARG A 110 4.38 -11.74 7.57
N ALA A 111 5.69 -11.54 7.41
CA ALA A 111 6.69 -11.94 8.39
C ALA A 111 6.57 -11.18 9.72
N LEU A 112 6.04 -9.96 9.69
CA LEU A 112 5.84 -9.09 10.85
C LEU A 112 4.42 -9.18 11.45
N ASP A 113 3.61 -10.14 11.00
CA ASP A 113 2.23 -10.37 11.45
C ASP A 113 1.27 -9.19 11.22
N GLY A 114 1.59 -8.29 10.29
CA GLY A 114 0.73 -7.21 9.85
C GLY A 114 -0.36 -7.67 8.88
N ASP A 115 -1.04 -6.71 8.27
CA ASP A 115 -2.06 -6.96 7.25
C ASP A 115 -1.89 -6.01 6.05
N MET A 116 -2.25 -6.52 4.88
CA MET A 116 -2.17 -5.77 3.63
C MET A 116 -3.24 -6.24 2.65
N GLN A 117 -3.90 -5.28 2.04
CA GLN A 117 -4.68 -5.50 0.84
C GLN A 117 -4.17 -4.62 -0.29
N ALA A 118 -4.27 -5.12 -1.51
CA ALA A 118 -3.83 -4.40 -2.69
C ALA A 118 -4.67 -4.74 -3.92
N ARG A 119 -4.60 -3.92 -4.96
CA ARG A 119 -5.11 -4.23 -6.29
C ARG A 119 -4.21 -3.66 -7.37
N LEU A 120 -4.06 -4.40 -8.46
CA LEU A 120 -3.30 -3.97 -9.62
C LEU A 120 -4.13 -2.97 -10.43
N LEU A 121 -3.52 -1.84 -10.78
CA LEU A 121 -4.16 -0.77 -11.56
C LEU A 121 -3.43 -0.59 -12.88
N PRO A 122 -4.14 -0.64 -14.03
CA PRO A 122 -3.53 -0.34 -15.31
C PRO A 122 -3.15 1.15 -15.40
N ARG A 123 -2.10 1.43 -16.16
CA ARG A 123 -1.48 2.76 -16.22
C ARG A 123 -2.45 3.91 -16.50
N HIS A 124 -3.41 3.72 -17.40
CA HIS A 124 -4.36 4.76 -17.75
C HIS A 124 -5.27 5.17 -16.58
N GLU A 125 -5.62 4.25 -15.69
CA GLU A 125 -6.41 4.57 -14.48
C GLU A 125 -5.63 5.44 -13.48
N VAL A 126 -4.28 5.40 -13.53
CA VAL A 126 -3.41 6.15 -12.61
C VAL A 126 -2.89 7.45 -13.22
N LYS A 127 -2.61 7.45 -14.54
CA LYS A 127 -1.94 8.54 -15.27
C LYS A 127 -2.87 9.32 -16.21
N GLY A 128 -4.13 8.88 -16.37
CA GLY A 128 -5.11 9.45 -17.29
C GLY A 128 -5.04 8.86 -18.70
N ASP A 129 -6.09 9.14 -19.48
CA ASP A 129 -6.42 8.47 -20.74
C ASP A 129 -5.70 9.08 -21.97
N SER A 130 -4.38 9.28 -21.91
CA SER A 130 -3.63 9.54 -23.14
C SER A 130 -3.50 8.26 -23.98
N ASP A 131 -3.35 8.41 -25.32
CA ASP A 131 -3.19 7.25 -26.23
C ASP A 131 -2.03 6.33 -25.79
N GLU A 132 -0.94 6.91 -25.31
CA GLU A 132 0.19 6.16 -24.77
C GLU A 132 -0.19 5.37 -23.51
N ASN A 133 -0.87 6.01 -22.55
CA ASN A 133 -1.27 5.35 -21.31
C ASN A 133 -2.31 4.25 -21.55
N LEU A 134 -3.25 4.46 -22.48
CA LEU A 134 -4.22 3.45 -22.89
C LEU A 134 -3.54 2.24 -23.52
N ARG A 135 -2.58 2.46 -24.43
CA ARG A 135 -1.80 1.36 -25.03
C ARG A 135 -1.01 0.57 -23.98
N ILE A 136 -0.27 1.27 -23.11
CA ILE A 136 0.50 0.61 -22.05
C ILE A 136 -0.44 -0.15 -21.10
N GLY A 137 -1.55 0.46 -20.69
CA GLY A 137 -2.54 -0.18 -19.83
C GLY A 137 -3.16 -1.44 -20.45
N ALA A 138 -3.41 -1.43 -21.77
CA ALA A 138 -3.87 -2.63 -22.48
C ALA A 138 -2.81 -3.75 -22.47
N ASP A 139 -1.53 -3.42 -22.67
CA ASP A 139 -0.43 -4.38 -22.59
C ASP A 139 -0.26 -4.94 -21.16
N GLU A 140 -0.45 -4.11 -20.13
CA GLU A 140 -0.44 -4.52 -18.72
C GLU A 140 -1.57 -5.50 -18.42
N LEU A 141 -2.80 -5.20 -18.86
CA LEU A 141 -3.96 -6.09 -18.70
C LEU A 141 -3.76 -7.44 -19.43
N ALA A 142 -3.19 -7.43 -20.63
CA ALA A 142 -2.88 -8.64 -21.37
C ALA A 142 -1.85 -9.50 -20.63
N ARG A 143 -0.82 -8.88 -20.04
CA ARG A 143 0.17 -9.60 -19.20
C ARG A 143 -0.47 -10.18 -17.94
N CYS A 144 -1.34 -9.43 -17.25
CA CYS A 144 -2.09 -9.95 -16.11
C CYS A 144 -2.90 -11.20 -16.50
N ALA A 145 -3.66 -11.13 -17.59
CA ALA A 145 -4.46 -12.25 -18.07
C ALA A 145 -3.60 -13.48 -18.41
N ALA A 146 -2.45 -13.29 -19.08
CA ALA A 146 -1.53 -14.36 -19.39
C ALA A 146 -0.92 -15.03 -18.14
N MET A 147 -0.84 -14.29 -17.02
CA MET A 147 -0.34 -14.77 -15.72
C MET A 147 -1.47 -15.32 -14.83
N GLY A 148 -2.72 -15.32 -15.29
CA GLY A 148 -3.88 -15.72 -14.50
C GLY A 148 -4.20 -14.75 -13.36
N ILE A 149 -3.84 -13.48 -13.51
CA ILE A 149 -4.07 -12.42 -12.53
C ILE A 149 -5.18 -11.52 -13.05
N GLU A 150 -6.12 -11.16 -12.19
CA GLU A 150 -7.19 -10.22 -12.50
C GLU A 150 -6.81 -8.83 -11.96
N ALA A 151 -6.69 -7.86 -12.88
CA ALA A 151 -6.49 -6.45 -12.50
C ALA A 151 -7.76 -5.90 -11.83
N ASN A 152 -7.62 -4.87 -11.02
CA ASN A 152 -8.70 -4.24 -10.23
C ASN A 152 -9.34 -5.14 -9.15
N LYS A 153 -8.98 -6.41 -9.09
CA LYS A 153 -9.42 -7.29 -8.01
C LYS A 153 -8.61 -7.00 -6.74
N VAL A 154 -9.29 -6.91 -5.60
CA VAL A 154 -8.63 -6.82 -4.30
C VAL A 154 -7.97 -8.15 -3.98
N LEU A 155 -6.68 -8.10 -3.70
CA LEU A 155 -5.83 -9.21 -3.29
C LEU A 155 -5.55 -9.09 -1.80
N ALA A 156 -5.79 -10.16 -1.07
CA ALA A 156 -5.40 -10.26 0.33
C ALA A 156 -3.90 -10.59 0.48
N LEU A 157 -3.35 -10.36 1.67
CA LEU A 157 -1.94 -10.60 1.98
C LEU A 157 -1.47 -12.03 1.61
N ASN A 158 -2.29 -13.04 1.89
CA ASN A 158 -1.98 -14.45 1.60
C ASN A 158 -2.03 -14.80 0.09
N GLU A 159 -2.69 -13.99 -0.74
CA GLU A 159 -2.68 -14.14 -2.19
C GLU A 159 -1.40 -13.56 -2.80
N MET A 160 -0.83 -12.53 -2.16
CA MET A 160 0.42 -11.88 -2.60
C MET A 160 1.67 -12.59 -2.07
N ALA A 161 1.68 -12.95 -0.79
CA ALA A 161 2.77 -13.68 -0.13
C ALA A 161 2.22 -14.99 0.48
N ARG A 162 2.45 -16.12 -0.19
CA ARG A 162 1.81 -17.40 0.17
C ARG A 162 2.58 -18.24 1.20
N SER A 163 3.87 -17.96 1.39
CA SER A 163 4.74 -18.73 2.29
C SER A 163 4.87 -18.05 3.64
N ASP A 164 4.87 -18.84 4.71
CA ASP A 164 5.24 -18.37 6.06
C ASP A 164 6.77 -18.41 6.28
N ASN A 165 7.51 -19.10 5.40
CA ASN A 165 8.96 -19.12 5.41
C ASN A 165 9.52 -17.93 4.63
N VAL A 166 9.50 -16.76 5.26
CA VAL A 166 10.02 -15.52 4.71
C VAL A 166 11.23 -15.08 5.49
N VAL A 167 12.32 -14.78 4.79
CA VAL A 167 13.48 -14.08 5.34
C VAL A 167 13.59 -12.77 4.58
N PHE A 168 13.54 -11.67 5.30
CA PHE A 168 13.76 -10.34 4.75
C PHE A 168 15.07 -9.78 5.29
N SER A 169 15.92 -9.28 4.39
CA SER A 169 17.15 -8.59 4.75
C SER A 169 17.24 -7.29 3.94
N ALA A 170 17.45 -6.19 4.63
CA ALA A 170 17.60 -4.88 4.00
C ALA A 170 18.84 -4.18 4.57
N THR A 171 19.54 -3.46 3.70
CA THR A 171 20.67 -2.60 4.10
C THR A 171 20.37 -1.18 3.69
N GLY A 172 20.40 -0.25 4.66
CA GLY A 172 20.26 1.17 4.38
C GLY A 172 21.50 1.69 3.62
N ILE A 173 21.25 2.39 2.51
CA ILE A 173 22.30 3.07 1.74
C ILE A 173 22.39 4.54 2.15
N THR A 174 21.27 5.12 2.58
CA THR A 174 21.17 6.48 3.08
C THR A 174 20.54 6.48 4.46
N LYS A 175 20.76 7.53 5.25
CA LYS A 175 20.06 7.71 6.52
C LYS A 175 18.56 7.84 6.27
N GLY A 176 17.77 6.99 6.92
CA GLY A 176 16.31 6.96 6.85
C GLY A 176 15.69 6.63 8.20
N ASP A 177 14.36 6.57 8.27
CA ASP A 177 13.61 6.38 9.52
C ASP A 177 13.67 4.93 10.06
N LEU A 178 14.21 3.98 9.28
CA LEU A 178 14.40 2.59 9.69
C LEU A 178 15.79 2.29 10.24
N LEU A 179 16.79 3.17 10.03
CA LEU A 179 18.18 2.96 10.40
C LEU A 179 18.82 4.25 10.89
#